data_7a83a7c841b2bfe567068911837cd9b1
#
_entry.id   7a83a7c841b2bfe567068911837cd9b1
#
_cell.length_a   1.000
_cell.length_b   1.000
_cell.length_c   1.000
_cell.angle_alpha   90.00
_cell.angle_beta   90.00
_cell.angle_gamma   90.00
#
_symmetry.space_group_name_H-M   'P 1'
#
loop_
_entity.id
_entity.type
_entity.pdbx_description
1 polymer ?
#
loop_
_entity_poly.entity_id
_entity_poly.type
_entity_poly.pdbx_seq_one_letter_code
_entity_poly.pdbx_strand_id
1 'polypeptide(L)'
;MALLQTVVPILVCIGLGFLARKKELLTPEQTGGIQQFVLKFCIPPVLFNSCLEAKIGAESLTTMVMLLPVLLLSSLWAFRARKKRYPYHNFPMLFAAHETGMIGLPLCIILFGASEAYRMGILDMTQGLISIPVMVIVASDTGKGAPIKTIVKKVLLSPMLIMSLLGFALGLSGLMARLDAVGVGGIIRQTTGFLAQPVSAAMLFSIGFNFSLSSENRNEIFKIAGIGFLFSAAACLVMQGVLFLVPNVDALTRWVVLLYCTLPASYLAPSLSRNNKESVLTSGVCSLLTVVTLISFCVIAAFS
;
A
#
# COMPACT_ATOMS: atom_id res chain seq x y z
N MET A 1 4.02 27.72 3.49
CA MET A 1 2.58 27.65 3.84
C MET A 1 1.94 26.39 3.26
N ALA A 2 2.07 26.09 1.98
CA ALA A 2 1.48 24.88 1.34
C ALA A 2 1.88 23.57 2.03
N LEU A 3 3.16 23.38 2.34
CA LEU A 3 3.64 22.19 3.05
C LEU A 3 2.94 21.98 4.40
N LEU A 4 2.77 23.04 5.19
CA LEU A 4 2.08 22.94 6.50
C LEU A 4 0.60 22.59 6.31
N GLN A 5 -0.06 23.11 5.28
CA GLN A 5 -1.45 22.81 4.97
C GLN A 5 -1.64 21.31 4.60
N THR A 6 -0.63 20.70 3.99
CA THR A 6 -0.65 19.26 3.65
C THR A 6 -0.26 18.38 4.84
N VAL A 7 0.79 18.72 5.57
CA VAL A 7 1.37 17.85 6.61
C VAL A 7 0.59 17.91 7.93
N VAL A 8 0.11 19.09 8.34
CA VAL A 8 -0.59 19.24 9.63
C VAL A 8 -1.85 18.37 9.74
N PRO A 9 -2.77 18.34 8.77
CA PRO A 9 -3.95 17.47 8.83
C PRO A 9 -3.59 15.98 8.98
N ILE A 10 -2.52 15.52 8.32
CA ILE A 10 -2.05 14.14 8.39
C ILE A 10 -1.58 13.82 9.81
N LEU A 11 -0.71 14.67 10.37
CA LEU A 11 -0.19 14.48 11.73
C LEU A 11 -1.31 14.54 12.77
N VAL A 12 -2.31 15.41 12.58
CA VAL A 12 -3.49 15.49 13.46
C VAL A 12 -4.30 14.20 13.39
N CYS A 13 -4.60 13.69 12.19
CA CYS A 13 -5.34 12.43 12.04
C CYS A 13 -4.60 11.24 12.69
N ILE A 14 -3.29 11.12 12.46
CA ILE A 14 -2.46 10.09 13.08
C ILE A 14 -2.42 10.26 14.60
N GLY A 15 -2.25 11.50 15.07
CA GLY A 15 -2.24 11.83 16.50
C GLY A 15 -3.56 11.49 17.18
N LEU A 16 -4.70 11.76 16.54
CA LEU A 16 -6.03 11.38 17.03
C LEU A 16 -6.18 9.86 17.13
N GLY A 17 -5.71 9.11 16.14
CA GLY A 17 -5.70 7.64 16.19
C GLY A 17 -4.88 7.11 17.37
N PHE A 18 -3.66 7.62 17.56
CA PHE A 18 -2.80 7.26 18.68
C PHE A 18 -3.43 7.59 20.04
N LEU A 19 -4.03 8.78 20.17
CA LEU A 19 -4.75 9.19 21.39
C LEU A 19 -6.00 8.32 21.64
N ALA A 20 -6.75 7.96 20.60
CA ALA A 20 -7.91 7.09 20.70
C ALA A 20 -7.54 5.72 21.25
N ARG A 21 -6.40 5.15 20.82
CA ARG A 21 -5.86 3.92 21.38
C ARG A 21 -5.43 4.09 22.84
N LYS A 22 -4.66 5.14 23.12
CA LYS A 22 -4.11 5.38 24.49
C LYS A 22 -5.21 5.63 25.52
N LYS A 23 -6.32 6.26 25.11
CA LYS A 23 -7.48 6.54 25.96
C LYS A 23 -8.59 5.48 25.86
N GLU A 24 -8.33 4.39 25.16
CA GLU A 24 -9.30 3.27 24.99
C GLU A 24 -10.67 3.71 24.44
N LEU A 25 -10.67 4.78 23.61
CA LEU A 25 -11.91 5.29 23.00
C LEU A 25 -12.51 4.34 21.98
N LEU A 26 -11.67 3.54 21.33
CA LEU A 26 -12.05 2.50 20.39
C LEU A 26 -11.27 1.22 20.70
N THR A 27 -11.89 0.07 20.41
CA THR A 27 -11.20 -1.21 20.48
C THR A 27 -10.47 -1.52 19.17
N PRO A 28 -9.49 -2.46 19.16
CA PRO A 28 -8.84 -2.92 17.92
C PRO A 28 -9.85 -3.45 16.88
N GLU A 29 -10.93 -4.13 17.35
CA GLU A 29 -11.98 -4.68 16.48
C GLU A 29 -12.78 -3.56 15.81
N GLN A 30 -13.13 -2.50 16.55
CA GLN A 30 -13.84 -1.34 16.01
C GLN A 30 -13.01 -0.61 14.96
N THR A 31 -11.72 -0.39 15.25
CA THR A 31 -10.79 0.22 14.27
C THR A 31 -10.59 -0.70 13.06
N GLY A 32 -10.52 -2.01 13.27
CA GLY A 32 -10.51 -3.01 12.20
C GLY A 32 -11.76 -2.93 11.32
N GLY A 33 -12.93 -2.68 11.90
CA GLY A 33 -14.19 -2.43 11.19
C GLY A 33 -14.11 -1.19 10.28
N ILE A 34 -13.56 -0.08 10.78
CA ILE A 34 -13.33 1.14 10.00
C ILE A 34 -12.41 0.85 8.80
N GLN A 35 -11.30 0.14 9.02
CA GLN A 35 -10.37 -0.26 7.95
C GLN A 35 -11.05 -1.12 6.89
N GLN A 36 -11.83 -2.12 7.30
CA GLN A 36 -12.57 -2.99 6.40
C GLN A 36 -13.61 -2.23 5.57
N PHE A 37 -14.31 -1.26 6.18
CA PHE A 37 -15.23 -0.38 5.47
C PHE A 37 -14.50 0.41 4.38
N VAL A 38 -13.38 1.04 4.73
CA VAL A 38 -12.62 1.83 3.76
C VAL A 38 -12.04 0.95 2.64
N LEU A 39 -11.44 -0.19 2.97
CA LEU A 39 -10.85 -1.10 1.99
C LEU A 39 -11.87 -1.72 1.04
N LYS A 40 -13.08 -2.02 1.51
CA LYS A 40 -14.09 -2.72 0.72
C LYS A 40 -15.05 -1.80 -0.01
N PHE A 41 -15.33 -0.62 0.52
CA PHE A 41 -16.38 0.26 0.02
C PHE A 41 -15.89 1.64 -0.44
N CYS A 42 -14.80 2.16 0.13
CA CYS A 42 -14.33 3.51 -0.21
C CYS A 42 -13.17 3.50 -1.23
N ILE A 43 -12.18 2.62 -1.09
CA ILE A 43 -11.05 2.52 -2.02
C ILE A 43 -11.46 2.05 -3.43
N PRO A 44 -12.34 1.03 -3.60
CA PRO A 44 -12.76 0.62 -4.94
C PRO A 44 -13.33 1.76 -5.80
N PRO A 45 -14.22 2.65 -5.31
CA PRO A 45 -14.64 3.84 -6.04
C PRO A 45 -13.51 4.82 -6.40
N VAL A 46 -12.52 4.99 -5.52
CA VAL A 46 -11.32 5.81 -5.85
C VAL A 46 -10.61 5.24 -7.06
N LEU A 47 -10.31 3.94 -7.02
CA LEU A 47 -9.61 3.26 -8.11
C LEU A 47 -10.43 3.25 -9.39
N PHE A 48 -11.75 3.08 -9.29
CA PHE A 48 -12.64 3.21 -10.45
C PHE A 48 -12.50 4.58 -11.12
N ASN A 49 -12.67 5.66 -10.37
CA ASN A 49 -12.58 7.03 -10.91
C ASN A 49 -11.19 7.34 -11.48
N SER A 50 -10.13 6.97 -10.77
CA SER A 50 -8.77 7.20 -11.24
C SER A 50 -8.43 6.38 -12.49
N CYS A 51 -8.92 5.13 -12.59
CA CYS A 51 -8.72 4.27 -13.76
C CYS A 51 -9.56 4.71 -14.97
N LEU A 52 -10.70 5.39 -14.76
CA LEU A 52 -11.48 5.99 -15.87
C LEU A 52 -10.68 7.03 -16.66
N GLU A 53 -9.86 7.80 -15.97
CA GLU A 53 -9.09 8.91 -16.52
C GLU A 53 -7.61 8.54 -16.77
N ALA A 54 -7.24 7.30 -16.43
CA ALA A 54 -5.86 6.85 -16.47
C ALA A 54 -5.28 6.86 -17.89
N LYS A 55 -4.12 7.47 -18.02
CA LYS A 55 -3.30 7.42 -19.23
C LYS A 55 -2.22 6.35 -19.04
N ILE A 56 -2.49 5.13 -19.48
CA ILE A 56 -1.50 4.05 -19.40
C ILE A 56 -0.49 4.24 -20.51
N GLY A 57 0.72 4.66 -20.15
CA GLY A 57 1.85 4.81 -21.06
C GLY A 57 2.90 3.72 -20.90
N ALA A 58 3.98 3.82 -21.69
CA ALA A 58 5.14 2.94 -21.59
C ALA A 58 5.77 2.94 -20.19
N GLU A 59 5.68 4.05 -19.46
CA GLU A 59 6.14 4.20 -18.09
C GLU A 59 5.42 3.27 -17.11
N SER A 60 4.09 3.08 -17.27
CA SER A 60 3.31 2.15 -16.43
C SER A 60 3.77 0.71 -16.64
N LEU A 61 3.97 0.30 -17.89
CA LEU A 61 4.51 -1.02 -18.21
C LEU A 61 5.94 -1.19 -17.70
N THR A 62 6.77 -0.16 -17.84
CA THR A 62 8.15 -0.18 -17.34
C THR A 62 8.17 -0.37 -15.82
N THR A 63 7.36 0.38 -15.07
CA THR A 63 7.28 0.24 -13.62
C THR A 63 6.81 -1.16 -13.19
N MET A 64 5.82 -1.75 -13.89
CA MET A 64 5.37 -3.13 -13.64
C MET A 64 6.49 -4.15 -13.88
N VAL A 65 7.13 -4.09 -15.04
CA VAL A 65 8.18 -5.04 -15.44
C VAL A 65 9.39 -4.97 -14.50
N MET A 66 9.74 -3.79 -14.00
CA MET A 66 10.87 -3.59 -13.09
C MET A 66 10.55 -4.00 -11.65
N LEU A 67 9.32 -3.77 -11.18
CA LEU A 67 8.94 -4.09 -9.82
C LEU A 67 8.94 -5.60 -9.57
N LEU A 68 8.55 -6.41 -10.56
CA LEU A 68 8.49 -7.86 -10.41
C LEU A 68 9.83 -8.49 -10.03
N PRO A 69 10.96 -8.28 -10.78
CA PRO A 69 12.24 -8.88 -10.39
C PRO A 69 12.75 -8.32 -9.05
N VAL A 70 12.51 -7.06 -8.73
CA VAL A 70 12.90 -6.47 -7.45
C VAL A 70 12.23 -7.20 -6.29
N LEU A 71 10.90 -7.37 -6.33
CA LEU A 71 10.16 -8.08 -5.30
C LEU A 71 10.45 -9.59 -5.27
N LEU A 72 10.68 -10.20 -6.42
CA LEU A 72 11.07 -11.61 -6.49
C LEU A 72 12.42 -11.85 -5.83
N LEU A 73 13.44 -11.04 -6.16
CA LEU A 73 14.78 -11.18 -5.60
C LEU A 73 14.80 -10.90 -4.09
N SER A 74 14.10 -9.86 -3.63
CA SER A 74 13.97 -9.58 -2.19
C SER A 74 13.28 -10.71 -1.43
N SER A 75 12.20 -11.28 -1.99
CA SER A 75 11.48 -12.40 -1.42
C SER A 75 12.34 -13.68 -1.36
N LEU A 76 13.05 -14.01 -2.46
CA LEU A 76 13.95 -15.16 -2.51
C LEU A 76 15.09 -15.03 -1.49
N TRP A 77 15.66 -13.82 -1.37
CA TRP A 77 16.65 -13.54 -0.34
C TRP A 77 16.06 -13.74 1.06
N ALA A 78 14.86 -13.24 1.32
CA ALA A 78 14.20 -13.35 2.60
C ALA A 78 13.90 -14.81 2.99
N PHE A 79 13.51 -15.67 2.04
CA PHE A 79 13.35 -17.10 2.28
C PHE A 79 14.69 -17.79 2.64
N ARG A 80 15.81 -17.39 2.00
CA ARG A 80 17.14 -17.89 2.36
C ARG A 80 17.58 -17.37 3.73
N ALA A 81 17.35 -16.10 4.02
CA ALA A 81 17.70 -15.47 5.28
C ALA A 81 16.89 -16.05 6.45
N ARG A 82 15.60 -16.39 6.24
CA ARG A 82 14.74 -17.09 7.20
C ARG A 82 15.39 -18.41 7.66
N LYS A 83 15.97 -19.18 6.74
CA LYS A 83 16.59 -20.46 7.07
C LYS A 83 17.89 -20.34 7.85
N LYS A 84 18.65 -19.25 7.66
CA LYS A 84 20.02 -19.14 8.18
C LYS A 84 20.18 -18.14 9.33
N ARG A 85 19.45 -17.03 9.33
CA ARG A 85 19.76 -15.89 10.23
C ARG A 85 18.54 -15.32 10.96
N TYR A 86 17.36 -15.36 10.34
CA TYR A 86 16.13 -14.77 10.87
C TYR A 86 15.03 -15.84 10.91
N PRO A 87 15.00 -16.73 11.92
CA PRO A 87 14.12 -17.90 11.95
C PRO A 87 12.65 -17.54 12.27
N TYR A 88 12.20 -16.40 11.76
CA TYR A 88 10.82 -15.97 11.88
C TYR A 88 10.03 -16.46 10.68
N HIS A 89 8.91 -17.10 10.97
CA HIS A 89 8.11 -17.76 9.96
C HIS A 89 7.60 -16.81 8.89
N ASN A 90 7.13 -15.64 9.30
CA ASN A 90 6.57 -14.59 8.45
C ASN A 90 7.61 -13.61 7.87
N PHE A 91 8.91 -13.84 8.13
CA PHE A 91 9.98 -12.96 7.65
C PHE A 91 9.94 -12.68 6.14
N PRO A 92 9.64 -13.66 5.24
CA PRO A 92 9.55 -13.38 3.80
C PRO A 92 8.45 -12.36 3.43
N MET A 93 7.37 -12.26 4.21
CA MET A 93 6.31 -11.29 3.95
C MET A 93 6.73 -9.84 4.15
N LEU A 94 7.76 -9.59 4.98
CA LEU A 94 8.30 -8.24 5.17
C LEU A 94 9.03 -7.69 3.92
N PHE A 95 9.34 -8.56 2.95
CA PHE A 95 10.08 -8.22 1.73
C PHE A 95 9.30 -8.51 0.43
N ALA A 96 8.11 -9.09 0.56
CA ALA A 96 7.28 -9.49 -0.58
C ALA A 96 6.28 -8.41 -1.01
N ALA A 97 5.92 -7.49 -0.12
CA ALA A 97 4.94 -6.44 -0.38
C ALA A 97 5.13 -5.24 0.54
N HIS A 98 4.78 -4.09 0.00
CA HIS A 98 4.63 -2.84 0.75
C HIS A 98 3.16 -2.59 1.11
N GLU A 99 2.92 -1.73 2.09
CA GLU A 99 1.57 -1.40 2.53
C GLU A 99 0.94 -0.30 1.66
N THR A 100 0.51 -0.69 0.48
CA THR A 100 -0.08 0.22 -0.52
C THR A 100 -1.52 0.61 -0.20
N GLY A 101 -2.34 -0.34 0.27
CA GLY A 101 -3.77 -0.11 0.50
C GLY A 101 -4.06 0.85 1.65
N MET A 102 -3.47 0.62 2.82
CA MET A 102 -3.76 1.41 4.02
C MET A 102 -2.92 2.68 4.11
N ILE A 103 -1.72 2.71 3.52
CA ILE A 103 -0.78 3.84 3.63
C ILE A 103 -0.52 4.46 2.26
N GLY A 104 -0.15 3.66 1.28
CA GLY A 104 0.29 4.16 -0.03
C GLY A 104 -0.79 4.95 -0.77
N LEU A 105 -2.00 4.39 -0.90
CA LEU A 105 -3.12 5.07 -1.58
C LEU A 105 -3.54 6.37 -0.89
N PRO A 106 -3.79 6.41 0.43
CA PRO A 106 -4.11 7.67 1.11
C PRO A 106 -3.03 8.75 0.94
N LEU A 107 -1.76 8.39 1.08
CA LEU A 107 -0.66 9.36 0.92
C LEU A 107 -0.52 9.81 -0.54
N CYS A 108 -0.72 8.90 -1.50
CA CYS A 108 -0.73 9.23 -2.93
C CYS A 108 -1.85 10.22 -3.28
N ILE A 109 -3.07 9.98 -2.76
CA ILE A 109 -4.22 10.87 -2.94
C ILE A 109 -3.95 12.26 -2.39
N ILE A 110 -3.33 12.36 -1.22
CA ILE A 110 -3.04 13.64 -0.58
C ILE A 110 -1.98 14.43 -1.34
N LEU A 111 -0.93 13.75 -1.84
CA LEU A 111 0.17 14.40 -2.56
C LEU A 111 -0.21 14.79 -4.00
N PHE A 112 -0.88 13.88 -4.70
CA PHE A 112 -1.00 13.96 -6.16
C PHE A 112 -2.46 14.05 -6.64
N GLY A 113 -3.42 13.90 -5.71
CA GLY A 113 -4.84 13.89 -6.04
C GLY A 113 -5.40 12.49 -6.30
N ALA A 114 -6.72 12.38 -6.18
CA ALA A 114 -7.43 11.10 -6.36
C ALA A 114 -7.37 10.56 -7.80
N SER A 115 -7.25 11.44 -8.80
CA SER A 115 -7.08 11.07 -10.21
C SER A 115 -5.82 10.24 -10.46
N GLU A 116 -4.77 10.45 -9.68
CA GLU A 116 -3.47 9.79 -9.85
C GLU A 116 -3.35 8.47 -9.03
N ALA A 117 -4.38 8.13 -8.25
CA ALA A 117 -4.40 6.93 -7.41
C ALA A 117 -4.20 5.62 -8.22
N TYR A 118 -4.56 5.61 -9.51
CA TYR A 118 -4.35 4.46 -10.40
C TYR A 118 -2.89 4.06 -10.51
N ARG A 119 -1.94 4.99 -10.44
CA ARG A 119 -0.49 4.73 -10.49
C ARG A 119 -0.05 3.86 -9.31
N MET A 120 -0.50 4.21 -8.10
CA MET A 120 -0.29 3.39 -6.90
C MET A 120 -1.04 2.05 -7.00
N GLY A 121 -2.24 2.05 -7.56
CA GLY A 121 -3.02 0.83 -7.82
C GLY A 121 -2.32 -0.14 -8.78
N ILE A 122 -1.65 0.35 -9.84
CA ILE A 122 -0.84 -0.47 -10.74
C ILE A 122 0.32 -1.14 -9.99
N LEU A 123 1.03 -0.40 -9.13
CA LEU A 123 2.11 -0.96 -8.30
C LEU A 123 1.57 -2.00 -7.32
N ASP A 124 0.40 -1.74 -6.70
CA ASP A 124 -0.27 -2.69 -5.80
C ASP A 124 -0.66 -4.00 -6.50
N MET A 125 -1.28 -3.92 -7.67
CA MET A 125 -1.62 -5.10 -8.47
C MET A 125 -0.37 -5.87 -8.89
N THR A 126 0.69 -5.17 -9.27
CA THR A 126 1.95 -5.78 -9.67
C THR A 126 2.62 -6.52 -8.52
N GLN A 127 2.70 -5.90 -7.34
CA GLN A 127 3.27 -6.58 -6.16
C GLN A 127 2.43 -7.80 -5.76
N GLY A 128 1.13 -7.78 -6.00
CA GLY A 128 0.22 -8.91 -5.75
C GLY A 128 0.67 -10.20 -6.43
N LEU A 129 1.28 -10.12 -7.62
CA LEU A 129 1.80 -11.28 -8.35
C LEU A 129 2.92 -12.02 -7.60
N ILE A 130 3.65 -11.32 -6.75
CA ILE A 130 4.73 -11.90 -5.92
C ILE A 130 4.25 -12.14 -4.49
N SER A 131 3.54 -11.19 -3.89
CA SER A 131 3.15 -11.25 -2.49
C SER A 131 2.12 -12.36 -2.21
N ILE A 132 1.20 -12.63 -3.16
CA ILE A 132 0.20 -13.67 -2.98
C ILE A 132 0.82 -15.07 -2.93
N PRO A 133 1.69 -15.49 -3.87
CA PRO A 133 2.44 -16.74 -3.74
C PRO A 133 3.25 -16.85 -2.45
N VAL A 134 3.95 -15.78 -2.05
CA VAL A 134 4.71 -15.75 -0.79
C VAL A 134 3.78 -15.94 0.42
N MET A 135 2.64 -15.24 0.44
CA MET A 135 1.63 -15.38 1.48
C MET A 135 1.09 -16.82 1.57
N VAL A 136 0.82 -17.46 0.43
CA VAL A 136 0.35 -18.86 0.38
C VAL A 136 1.38 -19.78 0.99
N ILE A 137 2.66 -19.66 0.61
CA ILE A 137 3.75 -20.48 1.13
C ILE A 137 3.86 -20.29 2.64
N VAL A 138 3.89 -19.05 3.11
CA VAL A 138 4.00 -18.74 4.54
C VAL A 138 2.77 -19.24 5.31
N ALA A 139 1.57 -19.06 4.81
CA ALA A 139 0.34 -19.52 5.45
C ALA A 139 0.21 -21.04 5.48
N SER A 140 0.65 -21.74 4.44
CA SER A 140 0.61 -23.20 4.36
C SER A 140 1.45 -23.86 5.44
N ASP A 141 2.63 -23.33 5.73
CA ASP A 141 3.53 -23.82 6.78
C ASP A 141 2.92 -23.71 8.21
N THR A 142 1.89 -22.89 8.42
CA THR A 142 1.21 -22.74 9.72
C THR A 142 -0.03 -23.61 9.88
N GLY A 143 -0.40 -24.39 8.85
CA GLY A 143 -1.68 -25.09 8.79
C GLY A 143 -2.91 -24.18 8.65
N LYS A 144 -2.71 -22.87 8.54
CA LYS A 144 -3.76 -21.86 8.36
C LYS A 144 -4.00 -21.51 6.87
N GLY A 145 -3.27 -22.16 5.95
CA GLY A 145 -3.32 -21.87 4.53
C GLY A 145 -4.61 -22.32 3.87
N ALA A 146 -5.29 -21.41 3.19
CA ALA A 146 -6.35 -21.77 2.26
C ALA A 146 -5.75 -22.31 0.95
N PRO A 147 -6.45 -23.20 0.22
CA PRO A 147 -6.01 -23.65 -1.09
C PRO A 147 -5.71 -22.45 -2.01
N ILE A 148 -4.63 -22.54 -2.79
CA ILE A 148 -4.22 -21.44 -3.71
C ILE A 148 -5.36 -20.98 -4.60
N LYS A 149 -6.20 -21.92 -5.10
CA LYS A 149 -7.38 -21.62 -5.89
C LYS A 149 -8.37 -20.69 -5.17
N THR A 150 -8.55 -20.87 -3.87
CA THR A 150 -9.42 -20.02 -3.04
C THR A 150 -8.84 -18.62 -2.89
N ILE A 151 -7.52 -18.51 -2.70
CA ILE A 151 -6.83 -17.22 -2.57
C ILE A 151 -6.87 -16.46 -3.88
N VAL A 152 -6.51 -17.11 -4.99
CA VAL A 152 -6.59 -16.51 -6.34
C VAL A 152 -8.02 -16.05 -6.64
N LYS A 153 -9.04 -16.87 -6.35
CA LYS A 153 -10.44 -16.50 -6.52
C LYS A 153 -10.81 -15.27 -5.69
N LYS A 154 -10.37 -15.18 -4.43
CA LYS A 154 -10.62 -14.00 -3.56
C LYS A 154 -9.98 -12.74 -4.12
N VAL A 155 -8.77 -12.83 -4.69
CA VAL A 155 -8.07 -11.69 -5.30
C VAL A 155 -8.78 -11.25 -6.58
N LEU A 156 -9.10 -12.19 -7.47
CA LEU A 156 -9.81 -11.90 -8.73
C LEU A 156 -11.21 -11.33 -8.50
N LEU A 157 -11.86 -11.71 -7.40
CA LEU A 157 -13.17 -11.20 -7.01
C LEU A 157 -13.08 -10.04 -6.01
N SER A 158 -11.88 -9.48 -5.78
CA SER A 158 -11.75 -8.34 -4.88
C SER A 158 -12.44 -7.10 -5.48
N PRO A 159 -13.20 -6.32 -4.68
CA PRO A 159 -13.83 -5.10 -5.16
C PRO A 159 -12.83 -4.10 -5.76
N MET A 160 -11.62 -4.03 -5.22
CA MET A 160 -10.56 -3.15 -5.72
C MET A 160 -10.16 -3.51 -7.16
N LEU A 161 -9.88 -4.79 -7.44
CA LEU A 161 -9.50 -5.24 -8.77
C LEU A 161 -10.65 -5.08 -9.78
N ILE A 162 -11.87 -5.49 -9.38
CA ILE A 162 -13.05 -5.38 -10.25
C ILE A 162 -13.31 -3.92 -10.63
N MET A 163 -13.31 -3.01 -9.65
CA MET A 163 -13.58 -1.59 -9.90
C MET A 163 -12.47 -0.91 -10.70
N SER A 164 -11.20 -1.30 -10.49
CA SER A 164 -10.09 -0.82 -11.33
C SER A 164 -10.25 -1.27 -12.79
N LEU A 165 -10.52 -2.57 -13.02
CA LEU A 165 -10.73 -3.10 -14.37
C LEU A 165 -11.95 -2.48 -15.06
N LEU A 166 -13.04 -2.29 -14.33
CA LEU A 166 -14.23 -1.58 -14.82
C LEU A 166 -13.90 -0.13 -15.20
N GLY A 167 -13.15 0.58 -14.37
CA GLY A 167 -12.70 1.94 -14.67
C GLY A 167 -11.90 1.99 -15.98
N PHE A 168 -10.89 1.14 -16.11
CA PHE A 168 -10.10 1.04 -17.36
C PHE A 168 -10.97 0.67 -18.58
N ALA A 169 -11.84 -0.33 -18.43
CA ALA A 169 -12.69 -0.76 -19.55
C ALA A 169 -13.63 0.35 -20.02
N LEU A 170 -14.27 1.08 -19.10
CA LEU A 170 -15.15 2.20 -19.41
C LEU A 170 -14.37 3.40 -19.97
N GLY A 171 -13.20 3.71 -19.44
CA GLY A 171 -12.33 4.78 -19.93
C GLY A 171 -11.88 4.51 -21.38
N LEU A 172 -11.35 3.32 -21.64
CA LEU A 172 -10.86 2.93 -22.98
C LEU A 172 -11.96 2.76 -24.03
N SER A 173 -13.16 2.31 -23.63
CA SER A 173 -14.28 2.10 -24.56
C SER A 173 -14.97 3.40 -25.02
N GLY A 174 -14.69 4.52 -24.36
CA GLY A 174 -15.42 5.78 -24.59
C GLY A 174 -16.90 5.72 -24.17
N LEU A 175 -17.34 4.63 -23.52
CA LEU A 175 -18.73 4.47 -23.05
C LEU A 175 -19.07 5.53 -22.00
N MET A 176 -18.10 5.91 -21.18
CA MET A 176 -18.28 6.93 -20.16
C MET A 176 -18.67 8.28 -20.75
N ALA A 177 -18.09 8.67 -21.90
CA ALA A 177 -18.47 9.90 -22.60
C ALA A 177 -19.93 9.87 -23.08
N ARG A 178 -20.45 8.70 -23.50
CA ARG A 178 -21.87 8.56 -23.85
C ARG A 178 -22.79 8.64 -22.62
N LEU A 179 -22.38 8.08 -21.50
CA LEU A 179 -23.10 8.19 -20.23
C LEU A 179 -23.12 9.66 -19.71
N ASP A 180 -22.03 10.39 -19.95
CA ASP A 180 -21.97 11.83 -19.63
C ASP A 180 -22.98 12.64 -20.47
N ALA A 181 -23.11 12.31 -21.75
CA ALA A 181 -24.05 13.00 -22.66
C ALA A 181 -25.52 12.87 -22.23
N VAL A 182 -25.87 11.78 -21.50
CA VAL A 182 -27.21 11.56 -20.96
C VAL A 182 -27.32 11.87 -19.47
N GLY A 183 -26.29 12.50 -18.88
CA GLY A 183 -26.27 12.91 -17.47
C GLY A 183 -25.98 11.81 -16.44
N VAL A 184 -25.97 10.55 -16.85
CA VAL A 184 -25.73 9.40 -15.96
C VAL A 184 -24.29 9.37 -15.47
N GLY A 185 -23.33 9.74 -16.33
CA GLY A 185 -21.91 9.76 -15.97
C GLY A 185 -21.59 10.70 -14.82
N GLY A 186 -22.22 11.88 -14.77
CA GLY A 186 -22.10 12.82 -13.66
C GLY A 186 -22.58 12.22 -12.33
N ILE A 187 -23.68 11.48 -12.33
CA ILE A 187 -24.22 10.80 -11.12
C ILE A 187 -23.23 9.75 -10.65
N ILE A 188 -22.66 8.94 -11.56
CA ILE A 188 -21.67 7.92 -11.23
C ILE A 188 -20.45 8.56 -10.56
N ARG A 189 -19.85 9.61 -11.16
CA ARG A 189 -18.68 10.30 -10.58
C ARG A 189 -18.97 10.94 -9.23
N GLN A 190 -20.13 11.59 -9.06
CA GLN A 190 -20.51 12.17 -7.77
C GLN A 190 -20.66 11.11 -6.69
N THR A 191 -21.35 9.99 -7.00
CA THR A 191 -21.56 8.90 -6.04
C THR A 191 -20.24 8.25 -5.64
N THR A 192 -19.40 7.92 -6.62
CA THR A 192 -18.09 7.30 -6.36
C THR A 192 -17.14 8.28 -5.66
N GLY A 193 -17.18 9.57 -6.00
CA GLY A 193 -16.42 10.61 -5.32
C GLY A 193 -16.86 10.82 -3.86
N PHE A 194 -18.16 10.76 -3.57
CA PHE A 194 -18.68 10.84 -2.21
C PHE A 194 -18.20 9.65 -1.35
N LEU A 195 -18.26 8.42 -1.89
CA LEU A 195 -17.77 7.23 -1.21
C LEU A 195 -16.25 7.26 -0.99
N ALA A 196 -15.50 7.97 -1.82
CA ALA A 196 -14.05 8.10 -1.73
C ALA A 196 -13.57 9.03 -0.59
N GLN A 197 -14.40 9.98 -0.15
CA GLN A 197 -14.01 11.02 0.81
C GLN A 197 -13.39 10.52 2.12
N PRO A 198 -13.88 9.44 2.76
CA PRO A 198 -13.35 8.99 4.04
C PRO A 198 -11.95 8.37 3.97
N VAL A 199 -11.46 8.00 2.77
CA VAL A 199 -10.27 7.15 2.61
C VAL A 199 -9.06 7.70 3.37
N SER A 200 -8.65 8.91 3.08
CA SER A 200 -7.43 9.47 3.67
C SER A 200 -7.54 9.66 5.19
N ALA A 201 -8.61 10.28 5.66
CA ALA A 201 -8.78 10.55 7.08
C ALA A 201 -8.91 9.27 7.92
N ALA A 202 -9.74 8.32 7.48
CA ALA A 202 -9.97 7.08 8.22
C ALA A 202 -8.72 6.17 8.23
N MET A 203 -7.96 6.13 7.13
CA MET A 203 -6.74 5.32 7.09
C MET A 203 -5.61 5.94 7.89
N LEU A 204 -5.40 7.27 7.82
CA LEU A 204 -4.42 7.96 8.66
C LEU A 204 -4.71 7.81 10.16
N PHE A 205 -5.98 7.93 10.55
CA PHE A 205 -6.42 7.63 11.91
C PHE A 205 -6.07 6.20 12.30
N SER A 206 -6.37 5.24 11.43
CA SER A 206 -6.09 3.81 11.67
C SER A 206 -4.59 3.51 11.79
N ILE A 207 -3.74 4.20 11.03
CA ILE A 207 -2.28 4.12 11.15
C ILE A 207 -1.84 4.54 12.55
N GLY A 208 -2.32 5.69 13.02
CA GLY A 208 -2.03 6.19 14.36
C GLY A 208 -2.51 5.24 15.47
N PHE A 209 -3.72 4.68 15.31
CA PHE A 209 -4.27 3.71 16.25
C PHE A 209 -3.45 2.42 16.32
N ASN A 210 -3.00 1.89 15.18
CA ASN A 210 -2.23 0.65 15.11
C ASN A 210 -0.74 0.83 15.42
N PHE A 211 -0.28 2.07 15.57
CA PHE A 211 1.11 2.36 15.87
C PHE A 211 1.52 1.73 17.21
N SER A 212 2.49 0.83 17.20
CA SER A 212 2.99 0.12 18.36
C SER A 212 4.50 -0.07 18.26
N LEU A 213 5.22 0.59 19.16
CA LEU A 213 6.64 0.32 19.38
C LEU A 213 6.78 -0.48 20.67
N SER A 214 7.03 -1.79 20.53
CA SER A 214 7.36 -2.64 21.67
C SER A 214 8.80 -2.37 22.12
N SER A 215 9.02 -2.33 23.44
CA SER A 215 10.36 -2.33 24.01
C SER A 215 11.05 -3.69 23.93
N GLU A 216 10.28 -4.77 23.76
CA GLU A 216 10.80 -6.12 23.59
C GLU A 216 11.49 -6.27 22.23
N ASN A 217 12.66 -6.87 22.21
CA ASN A 217 13.45 -7.15 20.99
C ASN A 217 13.82 -5.89 20.17
N ARG A 218 13.91 -4.74 20.80
CA ARG A 218 14.17 -3.44 20.15
C ARG A 218 15.34 -3.51 19.16
N ASN A 219 16.48 -4.07 19.56
CA ASN A 219 17.66 -4.19 18.69
C ASN A 219 17.38 -5.00 17.43
N GLU A 220 16.56 -6.04 17.53
CA GLU A 220 16.21 -6.89 16.39
C GLU A 220 15.21 -6.22 15.46
N ILE A 221 14.23 -5.49 16.02
CA ILE A 221 13.32 -4.64 15.26
C ILE A 221 14.11 -3.61 14.44
N PHE A 222 15.03 -2.87 15.04
CA PHE A 222 15.85 -1.89 14.34
C PHE A 222 16.72 -2.53 13.24
N LYS A 223 17.29 -3.70 13.52
CA LYS A 223 18.13 -4.42 12.56
C LYS A 223 17.33 -4.88 11.34
N ILE A 224 16.14 -5.49 11.55
CA ILE A 224 15.30 -5.98 10.46
C ILE A 224 14.70 -4.80 9.68
N ALA A 225 14.23 -3.75 10.36
CA ALA A 225 13.73 -2.55 9.71
C ALA A 225 14.84 -1.83 8.90
N GLY A 226 16.06 -1.77 9.43
CA GLY A 226 17.22 -1.23 8.70
C GLY A 226 17.53 -2.02 7.42
N ILE A 227 17.46 -3.35 7.47
CA ILE A 227 17.62 -4.20 6.30
C ILE A 227 16.48 -3.93 5.30
N GLY A 228 15.23 -3.88 5.76
CA GLY A 228 14.07 -3.55 4.92
C GLY A 228 14.25 -2.19 4.23
N PHE A 229 14.65 -1.17 5.00
CA PHE A 229 14.95 0.16 4.45
C PHE A 229 16.05 0.13 3.37
N LEU A 230 17.14 -0.60 3.60
CA LEU A 230 18.23 -0.73 2.61
C LEU A 230 17.76 -1.43 1.33
N PHE A 231 16.93 -2.48 1.43
CA PHE A 231 16.32 -3.11 0.25
C PHE A 231 15.41 -2.16 -0.50
N SER A 232 14.57 -1.41 0.21
CA SER A 232 13.67 -0.42 -0.39
C SER A 232 14.44 0.74 -1.04
N ALA A 233 15.53 1.21 -0.42
CA ALA A 233 16.40 2.23 -0.98
C ALA A 233 17.12 1.73 -2.25
N ALA A 234 17.65 0.51 -2.23
CA ALA A 234 18.27 -0.11 -3.41
C ALA A 234 17.24 -0.31 -4.54
N ALA A 235 16.04 -0.79 -4.21
CA ALA A 235 14.93 -0.90 -5.16
C ALA A 235 14.57 0.46 -5.77
N CYS A 236 14.49 1.50 -4.95
CA CYS A 236 14.24 2.87 -5.40
C CYS A 236 15.29 3.36 -6.38
N LEU A 237 16.58 3.18 -6.05
CA LEU A 237 17.69 3.58 -6.93
C LEU A 237 17.63 2.87 -8.27
N VAL A 238 17.38 1.56 -8.28
CA VAL A 238 17.25 0.77 -9.52
C VAL A 238 16.06 1.26 -10.34
N MET A 239 14.88 1.38 -9.72
CA MET A 239 13.66 1.80 -10.43
C MET A 239 13.78 3.23 -10.96
N GLN A 240 14.29 4.18 -10.17
CA GLN A 240 14.53 5.56 -10.60
C GLN A 240 15.57 5.64 -11.71
N GLY A 241 16.66 4.85 -11.60
CA GLY A 241 17.71 4.79 -12.62
C GLY A 241 17.19 4.33 -13.97
N VAL A 242 16.34 3.28 -13.99
CA VAL A 242 15.74 2.81 -15.26
C VAL A 242 14.68 3.81 -15.77
N LEU A 243 13.84 4.37 -14.90
CA LEU A 243 12.89 5.41 -15.31
C LEU A 243 13.58 6.67 -15.87
N PHE A 244 14.83 6.92 -15.47
CA PHE A 244 15.62 7.99 -16.06
C PHE A 244 16.06 7.68 -17.51
N LEU A 245 16.24 6.40 -17.84
CA LEU A 245 16.62 5.95 -19.20
C LEU A 245 15.44 5.84 -20.16
N VAL A 246 14.20 5.78 -19.63
CA VAL A 246 12.99 5.73 -20.46
C VAL A 246 12.61 7.15 -20.89
N PRO A 247 12.49 7.42 -22.20
CA PRO A 247 12.10 8.73 -22.68
C PRO A 247 10.67 9.09 -22.27
N ASN A 248 10.44 10.37 -22.02
CA ASN A 248 9.11 10.96 -21.73
C ASN A 248 8.40 10.38 -20.50
N VAL A 249 9.12 9.88 -19.49
CA VAL A 249 8.53 9.49 -18.22
C VAL A 249 8.03 10.73 -17.48
N ASP A 250 6.75 10.72 -17.15
CA ASP A 250 6.13 11.76 -16.34
C ASP A 250 6.78 11.86 -14.96
N ALA A 251 7.07 13.08 -14.52
CA ALA A 251 7.65 13.36 -13.21
C ALA A 251 6.79 12.76 -12.07
N LEU A 252 5.48 12.75 -12.24
CA LEU A 252 4.53 12.21 -11.27
C LEU A 252 4.73 10.70 -11.07
N THR A 253 4.97 9.95 -12.14
CA THR A 253 5.30 8.52 -12.04
C THR A 253 6.55 8.29 -11.19
N ARG A 254 7.58 9.14 -11.34
CA ARG A 254 8.81 9.05 -10.52
C ARG A 254 8.52 9.34 -9.05
N TRP A 255 7.69 10.33 -8.74
CA TRP A 255 7.29 10.64 -7.37
C TRP A 255 6.46 9.52 -6.74
N VAL A 256 5.53 8.92 -7.49
CA VAL A 256 4.73 7.78 -7.00
C VAL A 256 5.60 6.56 -6.74
N VAL A 257 6.57 6.25 -7.62
CA VAL A 257 7.53 5.16 -7.40
C VAL A 257 8.42 5.44 -6.20
N LEU A 258 8.88 6.68 -6.01
CA LEU A 258 9.62 7.07 -4.82
C LEU A 258 8.79 6.86 -3.55
N LEU A 259 7.54 7.34 -3.54
CA LEU A 259 6.61 7.12 -2.43
C LEU A 259 6.42 5.62 -2.16
N TYR A 260 6.18 4.81 -3.20
CA TYR A 260 6.00 3.36 -3.07
C TYR A 260 7.20 2.70 -2.40
N CYS A 261 8.44 3.04 -2.80
CA CYS A 261 9.65 2.49 -2.22
C CYS A 261 9.88 2.92 -0.76
N THR A 262 9.23 3.97 -0.28
CA THR A 262 9.30 4.39 1.13
C THR A 262 8.23 3.77 2.02
N LEU A 263 7.25 3.07 1.43
CA LEU A 263 6.18 2.44 2.20
C LEU A 263 6.70 1.35 3.12
N PRO A 264 6.07 1.13 4.28
CA PRO A 264 6.45 0.04 5.17
C PRO A 264 6.10 -1.32 4.57
N ALA A 265 6.66 -2.36 5.15
CA ALA A 265 6.26 -3.73 4.84
C ALA A 265 4.76 -3.94 5.14
N SER A 266 4.15 -4.89 4.42
CA SER A 266 2.72 -5.16 4.56
C SER A 266 2.32 -5.59 5.97
N TYR A 267 1.27 -4.98 6.51
CA TYR A 267 0.66 -5.35 7.79
C TYR A 267 0.00 -6.72 7.80
N LEU A 268 0.00 -7.44 6.67
CA LEU A 268 -0.34 -8.86 6.64
C LEU A 268 0.74 -9.73 7.29
N ALA A 269 2.00 -9.28 7.35
CA ALA A 269 3.08 -10.06 7.93
C ALA A 269 2.83 -10.43 9.40
N PRO A 270 2.44 -9.51 10.32
CA PRO A 270 2.08 -9.87 11.68
C PRO A 270 0.95 -10.88 11.80
N SER A 271 -0.05 -10.83 10.93
CA SER A 271 -1.21 -11.74 10.98
C SER A 271 -0.88 -13.19 10.63
N LEU A 272 0.24 -13.41 9.92
CA LEU A 272 0.75 -14.72 9.54
C LEU A 272 1.76 -15.28 10.55
N SER A 273 1.93 -14.66 11.69
CA SER A 273 2.85 -15.12 12.75
C SER A 273 2.37 -16.42 13.37
N ARG A 274 3.33 -17.28 13.76
CA ARG A 274 3.06 -18.53 14.50
C ARG A 274 2.77 -18.28 15.97
N ASN A 275 3.39 -17.28 16.55
CA ASN A 275 3.31 -16.97 17.97
C ASN A 275 3.30 -15.45 18.20
N ASN A 276 2.99 -15.05 19.43
CA ASN A 276 2.90 -13.65 19.82
C ASN A 276 4.24 -12.90 19.69
N LYS A 277 5.37 -13.58 19.95
CA LYS A 277 6.71 -12.96 19.86
C LYS A 277 7.02 -12.53 18.42
N GLU A 278 6.73 -13.39 17.43
CA GLU A 278 6.88 -13.05 16.01
C GLU A 278 5.93 -11.91 15.61
N SER A 279 4.69 -11.93 16.09
CA SER A 279 3.70 -10.90 15.80
C SER A 279 4.15 -9.53 16.33
N VAL A 280 4.60 -9.46 17.58
CA VAL A 280 5.10 -8.25 18.21
C VAL A 280 6.33 -7.70 17.47
N LEU A 281 7.28 -8.58 17.11
CA LEU A 281 8.48 -8.19 16.37
C LEU A 281 8.15 -7.63 14.99
N THR A 282 7.34 -8.32 14.20
CA THR A 282 7.00 -7.88 12.84
C THR A 282 6.10 -6.65 12.84
N SER A 283 5.18 -6.51 13.82
CA SER A 283 4.41 -5.27 14.01
C SER A 283 5.32 -4.10 14.36
N GLY A 284 6.34 -4.32 15.19
CA GLY A 284 7.33 -3.29 15.52
C GLY A 284 8.15 -2.86 14.30
N VAL A 285 8.55 -3.81 13.45
CA VAL A 285 9.24 -3.52 12.17
C VAL A 285 8.35 -2.68 11.25
N CYS A 286 7.09 -3.07 11.05
CA CYS A 286 6.14 -2.30 10.24
C CYS A 286 5.93 -0.88 10.80
N SER A 287 5.76 -0.75 12.12
CA SER A 287 5.58 0.55 12.78
C SER A 287 6.80 1.45 12.61
N LEU A 288 8.02 0.92 12.75
CA LEU A 288 9.24 1.69 12.56
C LEU A 288 9.40 2.15 11.11
N LEU A 289 9.14 1.27 10.14
CA LEU A 289 9.15 1.63 8.72
C LEU A 289 8.07 2.65 8.38
N THR A 290 6.91 2.64 9.06
CA THR A 290 5.87 3.67 8.89
C THR A 290 6.37 5.06 9.30
N VAL A 291 7.18 5.15 10.37
CA VAL A 291 7.81 6.44 10.73
C VAL A 291 8.72 6.93 9.60
N VAL A 292 9.52 6.03 9.02
CA VAL A 292 10.37 6.36 7.87
C VAL A 292 9.52 6.84 6.68
N THR A 293 8.41 6.15 6.40
CA THR A 293 7.46 6.58 5.35
C THR A 293 6.92 7.98 5.59
N LEU A 294 6.51 8.30 6.81
CA LEU A 294 5.96 9.62 7.14
C LEU A 294 7.00 10.73 7.01
N ILE A 295 8.25 10.46 7.41
CA ILE A 295 9.36 11.40 7.21
C ILE A 295 9.61 11.59 5.71
N SER A 296 9.70 10.51 4.94
CA SER A 296 9.88 10.56 3.48
C SER A 296 8.72 11.28 2.79
N PHE A 297 7.48 11.05 3.25
CA PHE A 297 6.31 11.77 2.76
C PHE A 297 6.45 13.29 2.94
N CYS A 298 6.91 13.75 4.12
CA CYS A 298 7.14 15.19 4.36
C CYS A 298 8.20 15.76 3.41
N VAL A 299 9.24 14.97 3.11
CA VAL A 299 10.28 15.36 2.13
C VAL A 299 9.68 15.41 0.72
N ILE A 300 8.96 14.38 0.30
CA ILE A 300 8.30 14.35 -1.02
C ILE A 300 7.35 15.56 -1.15
N ALA A 301 6.50 15.81 -0.16
CA ALA A 301 5.57 16.95 -0.15
C ALA A 301 6.25 18.32 -0.22
N ALA A 302 7.53 18.42 0.11
CA ALA A 302 8.29 19.66 0.02
C ALA A 302 8.86 19.90 -1.40
N PHE A 303 9.04 18.84 -2.20
CA PHE A 303 9.73 18.89 -3.50
C PHE A 303 8.84 18.47 -4.69
N SER A 304 7.67 17.86 -4.45
CA SER A 304 6.68 17.54 -5.49
C SER A 304 5.70 18.71 -5.68
#